data_9c1b44979c29dd1217354a666b174932
#
_entry.id   9c1b44979c29dd1217354a666b174932
#
_cell.length_a   1.000
_cell.length_b   1.000
_cell.length_c   1.000
_cell.angle_alpha   90.00
_cell.angle_beta   90.00
_cell.angle_gamma   90.00
#
_symmetry.space_group_name_H-M   'P 1'
#
loop_
_entity.id
_entity.type
_entity.pdbx_description
1 polymer ?
#
loop_
_entity_poly.entity_id
_entity_poly.type
_entity_poly.pdbx_seq_one_letter_code
_entity_poly.pdbx_strand_id
1 'polypeptide(L)'
;MEIASSANRLQLLPARFGPRPRSSVSLPFRQLDQFPTADMQRRLLELSLDLPHVHARQSRLASPQCRALCVDDLAAGGPPEAFIDAHEFCHLHPLPEGYIHLTLPLSLVEGVHALGWAERHPLHTLGLMETLVMVYAPRDASEVDVVLRVIECSARFAMGAAGVAIARSVA
;
A
#
# COMPACT_ATOMS: atom_id res chain seq x y z
N MET A 1 12.20 29.81 12.86
CA MET A 1 12.52 28.38 12.76
C MET A 1 11.28 27.69 12.24
N GLU A 2 11.18 27.54 10.90
CA GLU A 2 10.00 26.98 10.25
C GLU A 2 9.88 25.50 10.57
N ILE A 3 8.76 25.14 11.15
CA ILE A 3 8.32 23.75 11.26
C ILE A 3 7.88 23.36 9.84
N ALA A 4 8.81 22.77 9.08
CA ALA A 4 8.48 22.20 7.78
C ALA A 4 7.36 21.18 7.97
N SER A 5 6.20 21.49 7.42
CA SER A 5 5.01 20.68 7.41
C SER A 5 5.33 19.24 6.96
N SER A 6 4.89 18.26 7.75
CA SER A 6 5.04 16.82 7.44
C SER A 6 4.38 16.41 6.12
N ALA A 7 3.64 17.28 5.49
CA ALA A 7 3.06 17.10 4.15
C ALA A 7 4.11 16.95 3.04
N ASN A 8 5.36 17.30 3.29
CA ASN A 8 6.41 17.37 2.27
C ASN A 8 7.27 16.09 2.16
N ARG A 9 7.03 15.02 2.91
CA ARG A 9 7.88 13.82 2.92
C ARG A 9 7.47 12.69 1.97
N LEU A 10 6.38 12.83 1.24
CA LEU A 10 6.04 11.95 0.13
C LEU A 10 6.56 12.49 -1.20
N GLN A 11 7.55 13.34 -1.10
CA GLN A 11 8.26 13.84 -2.25
C GLN A 11 8.94 12.70 -2.98
N LEU A 12 8.45 12.43 -4.20
CA LEU A 12 9.19 11.76 -5.24
C LEU A 12 9.41 10.25 -5.01
N LEU A 13 8.36 9.46 -5.17
CA LEU A 13 8.61 8.05 -5.42
C LEU A 13 9.35 7.93 -6.75
N PRO A 14 10.48 7.21 -6.80
CA PRO A 14 11.13 6.91 -8.07
C PRO A 14 10.24 6.01 -8.92
N ALA A 15 10.38 6.04 -10.22
CA ALA A 15 9.78 5.02 -11.07
C ALA A 15 10.36 3.65 -10.74
N ARG A 16 9.52 2.62 -10.73
CA ARG A 16 9.97 1.24 -10.54
C ARG A 16 10.83 0.81 -11.72
N PHE A 17 11.97 0.24 -11.42
CA PHE A 17 12.90 -0.21 -12.45
C PHE A 17 12.43 -1.53 -13.09
N GLY A 18 12.50 -1.60 -14.43
CA GLY A 18 12.17 -2.80 -15.20
C GLY A 18 10.67 -2.93 -15.54
N PRO A 19 10.29 -4.05 -16.15
CA PRO A 19 8.90 -4.30 -16.53
C PRO A 19 8.01 -4.48 -15.29
N ARG A 20 6.73 -4.15 -15.44
CA ARG A 20 5.74 -4.46 -14.41
C ARG A 20 5.65 -5.97 -14.20
N PRO A 21 5.43 -6.46 -12.98
CA PRO A 21 5.04 -7.83 -12.74
C PRO A 21 3.77 -8.18 -13.54
N ARG A 22 3.64 -9.42 -13.94
CA ARG A 22 2.38 -9.93 -14.48
C ARG A 22 1.36 -10.07 -13.35
N SER A 23 0.12 -9.76 -13.65
CA SER A 23 -1.00 -9.92 -12.74
C SER A 23 -2.09 -10.79 -13.34
N SER A 24 -2.93 -11.39 -12.49
CA SER A 24 -4.13 -12.11 -12.96
C SER A 24 -5.15 -11.12 -13.52
N VAL A 25 -5.93 -11.56 -14.51
CA VAL A 25 -6.97 -10.72 -15.14
C VAL A 25 -8.31 -10.81 -14.41
N SER A 26 -8.45 -11.72 -13.46
CA SER A 26 -9.69 -11.98 -12.72
C SER A 26 -9.42 -12.14 -11.23
N LEU A 27 -10.49 -12.17 -10.45
CA LEU A 27 -10.40 -12.51 -9.03
C LEU A 27 -10.10 -14.00 -8.82
N PRO A 28 -9.28 -14.36 -7.84
CA PRO A 28 -8.53 -13.46 -6.96
C PRO A 28 -7.43 -12.71 -7.72
N PHE A 29 -7.36 -11.39 -7.50
CA PHE A 29 -6.39 -10.54 -8.17
C PHE A 29 -5.02 -10.68 -7.52
N ARG A 30 -4.02 -11.16 -8.28
CA ARG A 30 -2.72 -11.58 -7.75
C ARG A 30 -1.57 -11.16 -8.67
N GLN A 31 -0.41 -10.90 -8.06
CA GLN A 31 0.88 -10.84 -8.75
C GLN A 31 1.34 -12.27 -9.12
N LEU A 32 1.85 -12.47 -10.34
CA LEU A 32 2.16 -13.79 -10.89
C LEU A 32 3.65 -14.06 -11.09
N ASP A 33 4.50 -13.04 -10.95
CA ASP A 33 5.96 -13.16 -11.06
C ASP A 33 6.66 -12.06 -10.26
N GLN A 34 8.00 -12.03 -10.30
CA GLN A 34 8.85 -11.06 -9.59
C GLN A 34 8.56 -11.05 -8.07
N PHE A 35 8.51 -12.23 -7.48
CA PHE A 35 8.20 -12.43 -6.08
C PHE A 35 9.32 -11.93 -5.15
N PRO A 36 8.99 -11.53 -3.91
CA PRO A 36 9.96 -11.10 -2.93
C PRO A 36 10.70 -12.30 -2.34
N THR A 37 11.83 -12.06 -1.71
CA THR A 37 12.42 -13.02 -0.78
C THR A 37 11.69 -12.98 0.57
N ALA A 38 11.84 -14.04 1.36
CA ALA A 38 11.29 -14.08 2.73
C ALA A 38 11.81 -12.93 3.59
N ASP A 39 13.08 -12.56 3.41
CA ASP A 39 13.70 -11.43 4.13
C ASP A 39 13.07 -10.09 3.76
N MET A 40 12.79 -9.84 2.49
CA MET A 40 12.16 -8.59 2.06
C MET A 40 10.75 -8.49 2.60
N GLN A 41 9.99 -9.55 2.55
CA GLN A 41 8.63 -9.56 3.10
C GLN A 41 8.63 -9.37 4.62
N ARG A 42 9.50 -10.07 5.34
CA ARG A 42 9.64 -9.91 6.79
C ARG A 42 10.02 -8.48 7.16
N ARG A 43 11.04 -7.92 6.50
CA ARG A 43 11.50 -6.55 6.70
C ARG A 43 10.38 -5.53 6.45
N LEU A 44 9.63 -5.69 5.35
CA LEU A 44 8.50 -4.80 5.05
C LEU A 44 7.46 -4.84 6.15
N LEU A 45 7.09 -6.04 6.63
CA LEU A 45 6.13 -6.19 7.71
C LEU A 45 6.62 -5.55 9.01
N GLU A 46 7.86 -5.81 9.42
CA GLU A 46 8.47 -5.23 10.63
C GLU A 46 8.43 -3.69 10.58
N LEU A 47 8.93 -3.10 9.49
CA LEU A 47 8.93 -1.64 9.32
C LEU A 47 7.52 -1.05 9.25
N SER A 48 6.55 -1.78 8.69
CA SER A 48 5.15 -1.33 8.66
C SER A 48 4.52 -1.32 10.05
N LEU A 49 4.92 -2.23 10.93
CA LEU A 49 4.45 -2.29 12.32
C LEU A 49 5.11 -1.23 13.22
N ASP A 50 6.23 -0.65 12.80
CA ASP A 50 6.85 0.49 13.46
C ASP A 50 6.15 1.82 13.15
N LEU A 51 5.21 1.84 12.20
CA LEU A 51 4.41 3.04 11.92
C LEU A 51 3.50 3.37 13.11
N PRO A 52 3.34 4.66 13.46
CA PRO A 52 2.48 5.07 14.57
C PRO A 52 1.04 4.55 14.42
N HIS A 53 0.47 4.02 15.49
CA HIS A 53 -0.91 3.53 15.56
C HIS A 53 -1.23 2.37 14.63
N VAL A 54 -0.24 1.69 14.07
CA VAL A 54 -0.42 0.52 13.21
C VAL A 54 -0.17 -0.76 14.00
N HIS A 55 -1.07 -1.72 13.85
CA HIS A 55 -0.92 -3.07 14.41
C HIS A 55 -1.37 -4.14 13.41
N ALA A 56 -0.88 -5.37 13.59
CA ALA A 56 -1.26 -6.49 12.74
C ALA A 56 -2.46 -7.26 13.29
N ARG A 57 -3.30 -7.72 12.36
CA ARG A 57 -4.36 -8.72 12.62
C ARG A 57 -4.34 -9.79 11.53
N GLN A 58 -5.14 -10.81 11.72
CA GLN A 58 -5.54 -11.69 10.63
C GLN A 58 -6.59 -10.96 9.78
N SER A 59 -6.41 -10.94 8.45
CA SER A 59 -7.43 -10.37 7.58
C SER A 59 -8.70 -11.19 7.60
N ARG A 60 -9.85 -10.53 7.59
CA ARG A 60 -11.17 -11.19 7.58
C ARG A 60 -11.71 -11.38 6.17
N LEU A 61 -11.23 -10.60 5.20
CA LEU A 61 -11.68 -10.63 3.81
C LEU A 61 -10.70 -11.31 2.87
N ALA A 62 -9.45 -11.43 3.27
CA ALA A 62 -8.42 -12.15 2.52
C ALA A 62 -8.19 -13.56 3.08
N SER A 63 -7.25 -14.29 2.45
CA SER A 63 -6.83 -15.61 2.95
C SER A 63 -6.39 -15.53 4.42
N PRO A 64 -6.65 -16.56 5.23
CA PRO A 64 -6.20 -16.62 6.64
C PRO A 64 -4.70 -16.42 6.84
N GLN A 65 -3.89 -16.64 5.82
CA GLN A 65 -2.44 -16.44 5.87
C GLN A 65 -2.05 -14.96 5.63
N CYS A 66 -2.97 -14.11 5.17
CA CYS A 66 -2.70 -12.69 4.97
C CYS A 66 -2.56 -11.97 6.31
N ARG A 67 -1.60 -11.04 6.35
CA ARG A 67 -1.40 -10.15 7.50
C ARG A 67 -2.08 -8.81 7.22
N ALA A 68 -3.17 -8.55 7.91
CA ALA A 68 -3.82 -7.25 7.89
C ALA A 68 -3.04 -6.25 8.74
N LEU A 69 -2.90 -5.03 8.23
CA LEU A 69 -2.45 -3.86 8.96
C LEU A 69 -3.68 -2.98 9.23
N CYS A 70 -3.89 -2.68 10.50
CA CYS A 70 -5.01 -1.88 10.96
C CYS A 70 -4.51 -0.68 11.73
N VAL A 71 -5.26 0.42 11.72
CA VAL A 71 -5.02 1.54 12.63
C VAL A 71 -5.79 1.34 13.94
N ASP A 72 -5.26 1.87 15.03
CA ASP A 72 -5.91 1.85 16.33
C ASP A 72 -7.27 2.55 16.28
N ASP A 73 -8.24 2.08 17.06
CA ASP A 73 -9.61 2.61 17.06
C ASP A 73 -9.67 4.14 17.27
N LEU A 74 -8.82 4.67 18.14
CA LEU A 74 -8.77 6.12 18.42
C LEU A 74 -8.06 6.91 17.31
N ALA A 75 -7.32 6.25 16.44
CA ALA A 75 -6.59 6.87 15.33
C ALA A 75 -7.36 6.75 13.99
N ALA A 76 -8.39 5.92 13.92
CA ALA A 76 -9.17 5.64 12.69
C ALA A 76 -10.12 6.80 12.36
N GLY A 77 -9.57 7.93 11.94
CA GLY A 77 -10.30 9.15 11.56
C GLY A 77 -10.51 9.34 10.07
N GLY A 78 -10.08 8.41 9.24
CA GLY A 78 -10.22 8.47 7.79
C GLY A 78 -11.65 8.23 7.29
N PRO A 79 -11.94 8.57 6.01
CA PRO A 79 -13.23 8.31 5.42
C PRO A 79 -13.45 6.80 5.21
N PRO A 80 -14.70 6.33 5.03
CA PRO A 80 -15.00 4.91 4.86
C PRO A 80 -14.18 4.20 3.77
N GLU A 81 -13.91 4.88 2.66
CA GLU A 81 -13.12 4.36 1.53
C GLU A 81 -11.63 4.21 1.84
N ALA A 82 -11.17 4.65 2.99
CA ALA A 82 -9.81 4.44 3.48
C ALA A 82 -9.60 3.03 4.08
N PHE A 83 -10.67 2.26 4.22
CA PHE A 83 -10.63 0.95 4.87
C PHE A 83 -11.10 -0.16 3.92
N ILE A 84 -10.44 -1.30 4.02
CA ILE A 84 -10.83 -2.55 3.35
C ILE A 84 -11.94 -3.24 4.15
N ASP A 85 -11.76 -3.31 5.47
CA ASP A 85 -12.72 -3.85 6.44
C ASP A 85 -12.43 -3.27 7.83
N ALA A 86 -13.46 -2.81 8.53
CA ALA A 86 -13.32 -2.18 9.85
C ALA A 86 -12.17 -1.14 9.86
N HIS A 87 -11.06 -1.39 10.56
CA HIS A 87 -9.87 -0.52 10.58
C HIS A 87 -8.70 -1.06 9.77
N GLU A 88 -8.92 -2.12 8.98
CA GLU A 88 -7.94 -2.67 8.03
C GLU A 88 -7.81 -1.73 6.84
N PHE A 89 -6.61 -1.20 6.62
CA PHE A 89 -6.30 -0.35 5.46
C PHE A 89 -5.38 -1.05 4.45
N CYS A 90 -4.75 -2.14 4.87
CA CYS A 90 -3.74 -2.84 4.11
C CYS A 90 -3.70 -4.32 4.53
N HIS A 91 -3.39 -5.22 3.61
CA HIS A 91 -2.95 -6.56 3.95
C HIS A 91 -1.86 -7.09 3.02
N LEU A 92 -0.90 -7.82 3.62
CA LEU A 92 0.19 -8.47 2.92
C LEU A 92 -0.19 -9.92 2.66
N HIS A 93 -0.08 -10.34 1.41
CA HIS A 93 -0.27 -11.73 1.01
C HIS A 93 0.93 -12.60 1.42
N PRO A 94 0.72 -13.91 1.67
CA PRO A 94 1.81 -14.81 2.04
C PRO A 94 2.77 -15.04 0.88
N LEU A 95 3.95 -15.58 1.21
CA LEU A 95 4.88 -16.10 0.20
C LEU A 95 4.23 -17.27 -0.57
N PRO A 96 4.62 -17.50 -1.84
CA PRO A 96 5.72 -16.80 -2.55
C PRO A 96 5.33 -15.44 -3.13
N GLU A 97 4.05 -15.13 -3.29
CA GLU A 97 3.59 -13.96 -4.05
C GLU A 97 3.91 -12.64 -3.34
N GLY A 98 3.61 -12.51 -2.05
CA GLY A 98 4.00 -11.40 -1.18
C GLY A 98 3.48 -10.01 -1.56
N TYR A 99 2.57 -9.89 -2.54
CA TYR A 99 1.98 -8.62 -2.94
C TYR A 99 1.07 -8.05 -1.83
N ILE A 100 0.72 -6.79 -1.99
CA ILE A 100 -0.01 -6.06 -0.96
C ILE A 100 -1.30 -5.48 -1.57
N HIS A 101 -2.43 -5.66 -0.91
CA HIS A 101 -3.61 -4.86 -1.16
C HIS A 101 -3.71 -3.75 -0.12
N LEU A 102 -3.97 -2.53 -0.56
CA LEU A 102 -4.17 -1.39 0.32
C LEU A 102 -5.03 -0.31 -0.34
N THR A 103 -5.54 0.58 0.48
CA THR A 103 -6.32 1.73 0.01
C THR A 103 -5.45 2.97 -0.11
N LEU A 104 -5.69 3.80 -1.11
CA LEU A 104 -5.03 5.09 -1.28
C LEU A 104 -6.07 6.18 -1.57
N PRO A 105 -5.80 7.43 -1.18
CA PRO A 105 -6.57 8.55 -1.73
C PRO A 105 -6.59 8.48 -3.26
N LEU A 106 -7.74 8.72 -3.89
CA LEU A 106 -7.90 8.64 -5.35
C LEU A 106 -6.86 9.50 -6.09
N SER A 107 -6.47 10.65 -5.52
CA SER A 107 -5.44 11.52 -6.08
C SER A 107 -4.05 10.86 -6.18
N LEU A 108 -3.80 9.79 -5.45
CA LEU A 108 -2.52 9.08 -5.43
C LEU A 108 -2.53 7.81 -6.27
N VAL A 109 -3.69 7.20 -6.47
CA VAL A 109 -3.83 5.92 -7.20
C VAL A 109 -3.17 5.99 -8.57
N GLU A 110 -3.46 7.04 -9.34
CA GLU A 110 -2.91 7.21 -10.69
C GLU A 110 -1.40 7.42 -10.68
N GLY A 111 -0.89 8.19 -9.73
CA GLY A 111 0.55 8.46 -9.59
C GLY A 111 1.34 7.18 -9.28
N VAL A 112 0.89 6.39 -8.32
CA VAL A 112 1.55 5.14 -7.94
C VAL A 112 1.47 4.12 -9.09
N HIS A 113 0.33 4.07 -9.80
CA HIS A 113 0.17 3.25 -10.99
C HIS A 113 1.14 3.68 -12.10
N ALA A 114 1.17 4.98 -12.46
CA ALA A 114 2.02 5.50 -13.53
C ALA A 114 3.52 5.25 -13.27
N LEU A 115 3.94 5.30 -12.00
CA LEU A 115 5.32 5.00 -11.59
C LEU A 115 5.66 3.49 -11.58
N GLY A 116 4.69 2.62 -11.85
CA GLY A 116 4.92 1.19 -11.97
C GLY A 116 4.91 0.41 -10.65
N TRP A 117 4.41 0.99 -9.56
CA TRP A 117 4.42 0.36 -8.23
C TRP A 117 3.13 -0.38 -7.90
N ALA A 118 2.03 -0.06 -8.57
CA ALA A 118 0.73 -0.65 -8.28
C ALA A 118 -0.15 -0.82 -9.51
N GLU A 119 -1.17 -1.64 -9.36
CA GLU A 119 -2.31 -1.75 -10.28
C GLU A 119 -3.62 -1.48 -9.55
N ARG A 120 -4.60 -0.97 -10.28
CA ARG A 120 -5.96 -0.83 -9.78
C ARG A 120 -6.57 -2.20 -9.56
N HIS A 121 -7.21 -2.39 -8.42
CA HIS A 121 -7.92 -3.64 -8.16
C HIS A 121 -9.16 -3.75 -9.07
N PRO A 122 -9.54 -4.95 -9.56
CA PRO A 122 -10.73 -5.13 -10.41
C PRO A 122 -12.04 -4.59 -9.80
N LEU A 123 -12.15 -4.54 -8.47
CA LEU A 123 -13.30 -3.91 -7.79
C LEU A 123 -13.43 -2.41 -8.07
N HIS A 124 -12.34 -1.74 -8.46
CA HIS A 124 -12.39 -0.35 -8.93
C HIS A 124 -13.26 -0.23 -10.19
N THR A 125 -13.09 -1.14 -11.16
CA THR A 125 -13.86 -1.13 -12.41
C THR A 125 -15.36 -1.37 -12.17
N LEU A 126 -15.69 -2.04 -11.06
CA LEU A 126 -17.06 -2.30 -10.64
C LEU A 126 -17.64 -1.15 -9.78
N GLY A 127 -16.88 -0.09 -9.52
CA GLY A 127 -17.30 1.03 -8.67
C GLY A 127 -17.52 0.66 -7.21
N LEU A 128 -16.93 -0.45 -6.75
CA LEU A 128 -17.13 -0.96 -5.38
C LEU A 128 -16.05 -0.47 -4.42
N MET A 129 -14.78 -0.42 -4.86
CA MET A 129 -13.64 0.01 -4.04
C MET A 129 -12.63 0.75 -4.91
N GLU A 130 -12.92 2.01 -5.24
CA GLU A 130 -12.08 2.80 -6.15
C GLU A 130 -10.70 3.15 -5.58
N THR A 131 -10.56 3.16 -4.26
CA THR A 131 -9.32 3.42 -3.54
C THR A 131 -8.40 2.21 -3.44
N LEU A 132 -8.93 1.00 -3.71
CA LEU A 132 -8.17 -0.25 -3.54
C LEU A 132 -7.21 -0.48 -4.71
N VAL A 133 -5.95 -0.74 -4.36
CA VAL A 133 -4.88 -1.07 -5.31
C VAL A 133 -4.13 -2.32 -4.86
N MET A 134 -3.52 -3.01 -5.84
CA MET A 134 -2.50 -4.02 -5.59
C MET A 134 -1.13 -3.38 -5.77
N VAL A 135 -0.36 -3.27 -4.70
CA VAL A 135 1.05 -2.85 -4.73
C VAL A 135 1.92 -4.08 -4.92
N TYR A 136 2.86 -4.00 -5.84
CA TYR A 136 3.77 -5.09 -6.11
C TYR A 136 4.72 -5.36 -4.94
N ALA A 137 4.99 -6.64 -4.71
CA ALA A 137 5.94 -7.08 -3.71
C ALA A 137 7.35 -6.52 -3.99
N PRO A 138 8.08 -6.05 -2.97
CA PRO A 138 9.43 -5.53 -3.15
C PRO A 138 10.45 -6.64 -3.40
N ARG A 139 11.31 -6.47 -4.40
CA ARG A 139 12.34 -7.45 -4.79
C ARG A 139 13.64 -7.28 -3.99
N ASP A 140 13.90 -6.08 -3.49
CA ASP A 140 15.13 -5.71 -2.79
C ASP A 140 14.86 -4.64 -1.72
N ALA A 141 15.90 -4.26 -0.99
CA ALA A 141 15.81 -3.30 0.11
C ALA A 141 15.37 -1.90 -0.35
N SER A 142 15.77 -1.46 -1.54
CA SER A 142 15.38 -0.15 -2.05
C SER A 142 13.89 -0.11 -2.41
N GLU A 143 13.36 -1.21 -2.94
CA GLU A 143 11.93 -1.36 -3.19
C GLU A 143 11.13 -1.48 -1.88
N VAL A 144 11.68 -2.12 -0.85
CA VAL A 144 11.06 -2.13 0.50
C VAL A 144 10.84 -0.70 0.99
N ASP A 145 11.85 0.17 0.86
CA ASP A 145 11.74 1.57 1.30
C ASP A 145 10.66 2.34 0.53
N VAL A 146 10.49 2.07 -0.77
CA VAL A 146 9.43 2.71 -1.58
C VAL A 146 8.05 2.16 -1.20
N VAL A 147 7.90 0.84 -1.11
CA VAL A 147 6.62 0.20 -0.77
C VAL A 147 6.19 0.59 0.64
N LEU A 148 7.13 0.70 1.59
CA LEU A 148 6.84 1.20 2.94
C LEU A 148 6.24 2.62 2.90
N ARG A 149 6.75 3.53 2.07
CA ARG A 149 6.18 4.88 1.90
C ARG A 149 4.75 4.81 1.36
N VAL A 150 4.46 3.89 0.45
CA VAL A 150 3.08 3.69 -0.05
C VAL A 150 2.17 3.18 1.07
N ILE A 151 2.63 2.24 1.90
CA ILE A 151 1.91 1.76 3.09
C ILE A 151 1.69 2.90 4.10
N GLU A 152 2.70 3.74 4.33
CA GLU A 152 2.56 4.93 5.20
C GLU A 152 1.49 5.89 4.68
N CYS A 153 1.42 6.12 3.37
CA CYS A 153 0.35 6.95 2.77
C CYS A 153 -1.02 6.36 3.05
N SER A 154 -1.18 5.05 2.89
CA SER A 154 -2.41 4.33 3.19
C SER A 154 -2.80 4.45 4.66
N ALA A 155 -1.85 4.25 5.59
CA ALA A 155 -2.07 4.43 7.02
C ALA A 155 -2.52 5.85 7.37
N ARG A 156 -1.89 6.87 6.79
CA ARG A 156 -2.28 8.29 6.97
C ARG A 156 -3.68 8.56 6.42
N PHE A 157 -4.04 7.97 5.30
CA PHE A 157 -5.39 8.07 4.76
C PHE A 157 -6.41 7.47 5.73
N ALA A 158 -6.12 6.29 6.29
CA ALA A 158 -6.95 5.65 7.31
C ALA A 158 -7.02 6.45 8.62
N MET A 159 -6.00 7.22 8.96
CA MET A 159 -6.00 8.14 10.12
C MET A 159 -6.67 9.50 9.83
N GLY A 160 -7.09 9.76 8.59
CA GLY A 160 -7.71 11.05 8.25
C GLY A 160 -6.73 12.20 8.12
N ALA A 161 -5.43 11.94 8.04
CA ALA A 161 -4.42 12.97 7.82
C ALA A 161 -4.54 13.50 6.38
N ALA A 162 -5.00 14.73 6.24
CA ALA A 162 -5.27 15.35 4.96
C ALA A 162 -4.02 15.47 4.08
N GLY A 163 -4.21 15.22 2.77
CA GLY A 163 -3.38 15.77 1.71
C GLY A 163 -1.97 15.21 1.61
N VAL A 164 -1.86 13.96 1.17
CA VAL A 164 -0.57 13.42 0.75
C VAL A 164 -0.46 13.56 -0.77
N ALA A 165 0.38 14.46 -1.24
CA ALA A 165 0.69 14.61 -2.66
C ALA A 165 1.94 13.80 -3.03
N ILE A 166 1.85 12.99 -4.08
CA ILE A 166 3.03 12.41 -4.73
C ILE A 166 3.44 13.35 -5.86
N ALA A 167 4.56 14.04 -5.70
CA ALA A 167 5.15 14.82 -6.77
C ALA A 167 5.97 13.90 -7.70
N ARG A 168 5.86 14.09 -9.00
CA ARG A 168 6.70 13.39 -9.98
C ARG A 168 8.12 13.93 -9.92
N SER A 169 9.12 13.06 -9.87
CA SER A 169 10.50 13.43 -10.21
C SER A 169 10.54 13.71 -11.71
N VAL A 170 10.81 14.96 -12.07
CA VAL A 170 11.18 15.30 -13.44
C VAL A 170 12.65 14.94 -13.57
N ALA A 171 12.94 13.96 -14.43
CA ALA A 171 14.32 13.58 -14.80
C ALA A 171 14.96 14.70 -15.61
#